data_545fdf458a2704df58ae60b1295c7386
#
_entry.id   545fdf458a2704df58ae60b1295c7386
#
_cell.length_a   1.000
_cell.length_b   1.000
_cell.length_c   1.000
_cell.angle_alpha   90.00
_cell.angle_beta   90.00
_cell.angle_gamma   90.00
#
_symmetry.space_group_name_H-M   'P 1'
#
loop_
_entity.id
_entity.type
_entity.pdbx_description
1 polymer ?
#
loop_
_entity_poly.entity_id
_entity_poly.type
_entity_poly.pdbx_seq_one_letter_code
_entity_poly.pdbx_strand_id
1 'polypeptide(L)'
;MTRESIVTMIQGRREAFVRRDAAALAAGHAKDGVLESPGAGGTVTGREAIAKIYREWFEGFPDVTMEWTELVIDGDRVVQMGTMSGTDTGGFMGLAATGRRFRFPIALMFTLEDGLIVHERRVYDFTGMLVQIGVLKAKPA
;
A
#
# COMPACT_ATOMS: atom_id res chain seq x y z
N MET A 1 20.07 7.03 -8.27
CA MET A 1 19.41 8.12 -7.51
C MET A 1 20.22 8.47 -6.27
N THR A 2 20.24 9.73 -5.92
CA THR A 2 20.82 10.16 -4.65
C THR A 2 19.84 9.89 -3.51
N ARG A 3 20.34 9.86 -2.28
CA ARG A 3 19.48 9.79 -1.09
C ARG A 3 18.44 10.91 -1.09
N GLU A 4 18.87 12.12 -1.43
CA GLU A 4 18.02 13.31 -1.47
C GLU A 4 16.90 13.18 -2.50
N SER A 5 17.18 12.66 -3.70
CA SER A 5 16.17 12.43 -4.73
C SER A 5 15.19 11.32 -4.32
N ILE A 6 15.66 10.32 -3.60
CA ILE A 6 14.79 9.25 -3.05
C ILE A 6 13.84 9.85 -2.00
N VAL A 7 14.36 10.67 -1.09
CA VAL A 7 13.52 11.33 -0.07
C VAL A 7 12.44 12.18 -0.73
N THR A 8 12.79 12.95 -1.77
CA THR A 8 11.84 13.76 -2.54
C THR A 8 10.78 12.89 -3.20
N MET A 9 11.17 11.77 -3.80
CA MET A 9 10.24 10.82 -4.41
C MET A 9 9.26 10.24 -3.37
N ILE A 10 9.76 9.84 -2.21
CA ILE A 10 8.93 9.30 -1.12
C ILE A 10 7.95 10.35 -0.62
N GLN A 11 8.40 11.60 -0.47
CA GLN A 11 7.52 12.71 -0.07
C GLN A 11 6.39 12.92 -1.07
N GLY A 12 6.70 12.89 -2.36
CA GLY A 12 5.68 13.00 -3.43
C GLY A 12 4.67 11.87 -3.38
N ARG A 13 5.11 10.65 -3.08
CA ARG A 13 4.22 9.50 -2.91
C ARG A 13 3.30 9.65 -1.70
N ARG A 14 3.80 10.16 -0.60
CA ARG A 14 2.99 10.43 0.60
C ARG A 14 1.90 11.46 0.31
N GLU A 15 2.23 12.51 -0.42
CA GLU A 15 1.27 13.53 -0.84
C GLU A 15 0.21 12.96 -1.79
N ALA A 16 0.62 12.13 -2.76
CA ALA A 16 -0.30 11.44 -3.66
C ALA A 16 -1.25 10.51 -2.90
N PHE A 17 -0.75 9.81 -1.88
CA PHE A 17 -1.58 8.96 -1.03
C PHE A 17 -2.64 9.77 -0.28
N VAL A 18 -2.28 10.91 0.28
CA VAL A 18 -3.23 11.81 0.98
C VAL A 18 -4.31 12.29 0.02
N ARG A 19 -3.96 12.59 -1.24
CA ARG A 19 -4.92 12.99 -2.27
C ARG A 19 -5.75 11.83 -2.82
N ARG A 20 -5.45 10.59 -2.46
CA ARG A 20 -6.06 9.38 -3.05
C ARG A 20 -5.79 9.27 -4.56
N ASP A 21 -4.61 9.69 -4.99
CA ASP A 21 -4.22 9.72 -6.40
C ASP A 21 -3.55 8.41 -6.81
N ALA A 22 -4.35 7.40 -7.12
CA ALA A 22 -3.87 6.08 -7.54
C ALA A 22 -3.03 6.15 -8.82
N ALA A 23 -3.40 7.01 -9.77
CA ALA A 23 -2.66 7.17 -11.02
C ALA A 23 -1.25 7.72 -10.77
N ALA A 24 -1.10 8.72 -9.90
CA ALA A 24 0.20 9.27 -9.54
C ALA A 24 1.08 8.23 -8.83
N LEU A 25 0.49 7.45 -7.93
CA LEU A 25 1.22 6.39 -7.23
C LEU A 25 1.71 5.30 -8.21
N ALA A 26 0.86 4.89 -9.14
CA ALA A 26 1.22 3.90 -10.15
C ALA A 26 2.25 4.44 -11.15
N ALA A 27 2.19 5.73 -11.50
CA ALA A 27 3.12 6.35 -12.43
C ALA A 27 4.58 6.34 -11.95
N GLY A 28 4.81 6.21 -10.64
CA GLY A 28 6.16 6.06 -10.07
C GLY A 28 6.78 4.69 -10.30
N HIS A 29 6.04 3.73 -10.82
CA HIS A 29 6.54 2.39 -11.11
C HIS A 29 7.07 2.30 -12.55
N ALA A 30 7.99 1.38 -12.79
CA ALA A 30 8.40 1.01 -14.14
C ALA A 30 7.21 0.44 -14.91
N LYS A 31 7.28 0.50 -16.25
CA LYS A 31 6.21 -0.01 -17.12
C LYS A 31 5.81 -1.46 -16.81
N ASP A 32 6.79 -2.28 -16.49
CA ASP A 32 6.64 -3.70 -16.11
C ASP A 32 6.89 -3.92 -14.61
N GLY A 33 6.73 -2.88 -13.81
CA GLY A 33 6.90 -2.94 -12.37
C GLY A 33 6.00 -3.97 -11.71
N VAL A 34 6.47 -4.51 -10.59
CA VAL A 34 5.79 -5.59 -9.87
C VAL A 34 5.37 -5.09 -8.49
N LEU A 35 4.16 -5.45 -8.08
CA LEU A 35 3.67 -5.21 -6.72
C LEU A 35 3.29 -6.55 -6.09
N GLU A 36 3.87 -6.84 -4.93
CA GLU A 36 3.51 -7.99 -4.10
C GLU A 36 2.75 -7.50 -2.86
N SER A 37 1.57 -8.05 -2.65
CA SER A 37 0.77 -7.71 -1.47
C SER A 37 -0.17 -8.86 -1.15
N PRO A 38 -0.37 -9.21 0.13
CA PRO A 38 -1.34 -10.22 0.52
C PRO A 38 -2.75 -9.88 0.02
N GLY A 39 -3.14 -8.61 0.08
CA GLY A 39 -4.45 -8.15 -0.36
C GLY A 39 -4.63 -8.08 -1.86
N ALA A 40 -3.58 -8.26 -2.65
CA ALA A 40 -3.64 -8.30 -4.11
C ALA A 40 -3.72 -9.74 -4.65
N GLY A 41 -3.84 -10.72 -3.75
CA GLY A 41 -3.83 -12.13 -4.15
C GLY A 41 -2.45 -12.63 -4.58
N GLY A 42 -1.38 -11.95 -4.16
CA GLY A 42 0.00 -12.27 -4.49
C GLY A 42 0.66 -11.15 -5.27
N THR A 43 1.00 -11.42 -6.53
CA THR A 43 1.79 -10.50 -7.36
C THR A 43 0.98 -9.98 -8.53
N VAL A 44 1.06 -8.66 -8.78
CA VAL A 44 0.53 -8.04 -9.98
C VAL A 44 1.65 -7.32 -10.73
N THR A 45 1.54 -7.23 -12.05
CA THR A 45 2.56 -6.65 -12.92
C THR A 45 1.97 -5.58 -13.81
N GLY A 46 2.69 -4.47 -13.92
CA GLY A 46 2.35 -3.35 -14.80
C GLY A 46 1.58 -2.24 -14.10
N ARG A 47 1.75 -1.02 -14.62
CA ARG A 47 1.19 0.20 -14.03
C ARG A 47 -0.34 0.16 -13.90
N GLU A 48 -1.03 -0.39 -14.89
CA GLU A 48 -2.49 -0.46 -14.88
C GLU A 48 -3.00 -1.35 -13.75
N ALA A 49 -2.41 -2.54 -13.60
CA ALA A 49 -2.75 -3.46 -12.52
C ALA A 49 -2.41 -2.86 -11.13
N ILE A 50 -1.28 -2.17 -11.03
CA ILE A 50 -0.86 -1.50 -9.79
C ILE A 50 -1.83 -0.36 -9.46
N ALA A 51 -2.22 0.46 -10.43
CA ALA A 51 -3.21 1.52 -10.22
C ALA A 51 -4.53 0.98 -9.72
N LYS A 52 -4.96 -0.16 -10.25
CA LYS A 52 -6.19 -0.85 -9.80
C LYS A 52 -6.11 -1.23 -8.33
N ILE A 53 -4.97 -1.75 -7.87
CA ILE A 53 -4.78 -2.11 -6.45
C ILE A 53 -4.92 -0.86 -5.56
N TYR A 54 -4.30 0.26 -5.92
CA TYR A 54 -4.44 1.50 -5.17
C TYR A 54 -5.87 2.01 -5.16
N ARG A 55 -6.57 1.98 -6.31
CA ARG A 55 -7.97 2.41 -6.40
C ARG A 55 -8.88 1.57 -5.50
N GLU A 56 -8.70 0.26 -5.48
CA GLU A 56 -9.51 -0.65 -4.65
C GLU A 56 -9.38 -0.30 -3.16
N TRP A 57 -8.17 0.03 -2.71
CA TRP A 57 -7.95 0.46 -1.33
C TRP A 57 -8.63 1.79 -1.03
N PHE A 58 -8.51 2.77 -1.92
CA PHE A 58 -9.13 4.09 -1.73
C PHE A 58 -10.65 4.04 -1.81
N GLU A 59 -11.19 3.18 -2.66
CA GLU A 59 -12.63 2.98 -2.78
C GLU A 59 -13.21 2.20 -1.59
N GLY A 60 -12.54 1.16 -1.15
CA GLY A 60 -12.96 0.35 -0.01
C GLY A 60 -12.83 1.08 1.31
N PHE A 61 -11.76 1.87 1.46
CA PHE A 61 -11.43 2.60 2.69
C PHE A 61 -11.18 4.07 2.38
N PRO A 62 -12.25 4.87 2.13
CA PRO A 62 -12.07 6.28 1.73
C PRO A 62 -11.31 7.13 2.74
N ASP A 63 -11.31 6.73 4.01
CA ASP A 63 -10.61 7.42 5.10
C ASP A 63 -9.23 6.83 5.41
N VAL A 64 -8.69 5.94 4.55
CA VAL A 64 -7.41 5.29 4.81
C VAL A 64 -6.30 6.31 5.05
N THR A 65 -5.54 6.10 6.12
CA THR A 65 -4.44 6.96 6.52
C THR A 65 -3.20 6.14 6.85
N MET A 66 -2.04 6.77 6.69
CA MET A 66 -0.75 6.20 7.03
C MET A 66 -0.05 7.13 8.00
N GLU A 67 0.39 6.58 9.13
CA GLU A 67 1.33 7.24 10.04
C GLU A 67 2.72 6.67 9.77
N TRP A 68 3.58 7.45 9.14
CA TRP A 68 4.93 7.02 8.80
C TRP A 68 5.84 7.14 10.01
N THR A 69 6.59 6.10 10.34
CA THR A 69 7.48 6.05 11.51
C THR A 69 8.95 6.00 11.14
N GLU A 70 9.30 5.24 10.11
CA GLU A 70 10.70 5.06 9.71
C GLU A 70 10.84 5.06 8.19
N LEU A 71 11.97 5.58 7.73
CA LEU A 71 12.40 5.50 6.35
C LEU A 71 13.85 5.03 6.34
N VAL A 72 14.10 3.87 5.72
CA VAL A 72 15.44 3.28 5.59
C VAL A 72 15.79 3.25 4.12
N ILE A 73 16.95 3.80 3.78
CA ILE A 73 17.47 3.83 2.42
C ILE A 73 18.83 3.14 2.39
N ASP A 74 18.93 2.12 1.55
CA ASP A 74 20.18 1.42 1.31
C ASP A 74 20.37 1.26 -0.20
N GLY A 75 21.13 2.18 -0.77
CA GLY A 75 21.33 2.23 -2.22
C GLY A 75 20.02 2.40 -2.97
N ASP A 76 19.67 1.41 -3.78
CA ASP A 76 18.45 1.36 -4.58
C ASP A 76 17.25 0.72 -3.86
N ARG A 77 17.41 0.40 -2.58
CA ARG A 77 16.35 -0.19 -1.76
C ARG A 77 15.86 0.79 -0.72
N VAL A 78 14.54 0.88 -0.61
CA VAL A 78 13.88 1.80 0.31
C VAL A 78 12.84 1.04 1.10
N VAL A 79 12.85 1.19 2.42
CA VAL A 79 11.81 0.64 3.29
C VAL A 79 11.12 1.78 4.02
N GLN A 80 9.81 1.85 3.87
CA GLN A 80 8.97 2.71 4.69
C GLN A 80 8.22 1.86 5.69
N MET A 81 8.27 2.23 6.95
CA MET A 81 7.47 1.61 8.00
C MET A 81 6.47 2.61 8.55
N GLY A 82 5.32 2.10 8.92
CA GLY A 82 4.27 2.93 9.48
C GLY A 82 3.11 2.12 9.98
N THR A 83 2.03 2.82 10.28
CA THR A 83 0.75 2.24 10.70
C THR A 83 -0.33 2.70 9.73
N MET A 84 -1.04 1.74 9.16
CA MET A 84 -2.18 2.01 8.30
C MET A 84 -3.46 1.82 9.09
N SER A 85 -4.43 2.69 8.88
CA SER A 85 -5.75 2.59 9.47
C SER A 85 -6.82 3.07 8.51
N GLY A 86 -8.04 2.59 8.68
CA GLY A 86 -9.17 2.97 7.84
C GLY A 86 -10.45 2.32 8.31
N THR A 87 -11.55 2.66 7.63
CA THR A 87 -12.89 2.14 7.91
C THR A 87 -13.47 1.51 6.64
N ASP A 88 -14.01 0.31 6.75
CA ASP A 88 -14.63 -0.41 5.64
C ASP A 88 -16.02 0.16 5.33
N THR A 89 -16.05 1.29 4.64
CA THR A 89 -17.29 1.96 4.24
C THR A 89 -17.63 1.77 2.77
N GLY A 90 -16.65 1.40 1.93
CA GLY A 90 -16.86 1.20 0.49
C GLY A 90 -16.98 -0.26 0.07
N GLY A 91 -16.65 -1.20 0.94
CA GLY A 91 -16.54 -2.62 0.62
C GLY A 91 -15.16 -3.01 0.12
N PHE A 92 -14.73 -4.23 0.41
CA PHE A 92 -13.39 -4.71 0.07
C PHE A 92 -13.47 -6.14 -0.47
N MET A 93 -12.68 -6.43 -1.50
CA MET A 93 -12.62 -7.75 -2.15
C MET A 93 -13.97 -8.23 -2.68
N GLY A 94 -14.81 -7.32 -3.19
CA GLY A 94 -16.14 -7.67 -3.68
C GLY A 94 -17.19 -7.96 -2.60
N LEU A 95 -16.84 -7.74 -1.34
CA LEU A 95 -17.72 -7.96 -0.20
C LEU A 95 -18.43 -6.68 0.21
N ALA A 96 -19.60 -6.79 0.82
CA ALA A 96 -20.34 -5.66 1.35
C ALA A 96 -19.56 -4.97 2.48
N ALA A 97 -19.67 -3.65 2.55
CA ALA A 97 -19.04 -2.86 3.60
C ALA A 97 -19.55 -3.25 4.98
N THR A 98 -18.63 -3.40 5.94
CA THR A 98 -18.96 -3.75 7.31
C THR A 98 -19.06 -2.57 8.25
N GLY A 99 -18.53 -1.42 7.86
CA GLY A 99 -18.44 -0.22 8.69
C GLY A 99 -17.41 -0.31 9.81
N ARG A 100 -16.62 -1.37 9.87
CA ARG A 100 -15.63 -1.60 10.93
C ARG A 100 -14.28 -1.00 10.58
N ARG A 101 -13.51 -0.65 11.61
CA ARG A 101 -12.18 -0.07 11.48
C ARG A 101 -11.11 -1.15 11.54
N PHE A 102 -10.01 -0.88 10.82
CA PHE A 102 -8.77 -1.64 10.97
C PHE A 102 -7.61 -0.72 11.32
N ARG A 103 -6.60 -1.28 11.94
CA ARG A 103 -5.31 -0.64 12.20
C ARG A 103 -4.24 -1.72 12.28
N PHE A 104 -3.17 -1.56 11.52
CA PHE A 104 -2.05 -2.52 11.55
C PHE A 104 -0.73 -1.85 11.18
N PRO A 105 0.41 -2.36 11.70
CA PRO A 105 1.71 -1.95 11.22
C PRO A 105 1.95 -2.50 9.81
N ILE A 106 2.64 -1.72 8.98
CA ILE A 106 2.96 -2.10 7.61
C ILE A 106 4.38 -1.70 7.27
N ALA A 107 5.05 -2.53 6.49
CA ALA A 107 6.31 -2.21 5.85
C ALA A 107 6.11 -2.24 4.32
N LEU A 108 6.55 -1.17 3.66
CA LEU A 108 6.61 -1.08 2.20
C LEU A 108 8.07 -1.10 1.80
N MET A 109 8.46 -2.05 0.96
CA MET A 109 9.80 -2.13 0.42
C MET A 109 9.78 -1.85 -1.07
N PHE A 110 10.60 -0.88 -1.50
CA PHE A 110 10.76 -0.54 -2.92
C PHE A 110 12.16 -0.88 -3.39
N THR A 111 12.26 -1.49 -4.56
CA THR A 111 13.50 -1.57 -5.32
C THR A 111 13.40 -0.59 -6.46
N LEU A 112 14.42 0.26 -6.61
CA LEU A 112 14.45 1.35 -7.59
C LEU A 112 15.44 1.03 -8.71
N GLU A 113 15.08 1.45 -9.92
CA GLU A 113 15.95 1.37 -11.09
C GLU A 113 15.60 2.52 -12.02
N ASP A 114 16.61 3.29 -12.43
CA ASP A 114 16.42 4.45 -13.31
C ASP A 114 15.36 5.45 -12.82
N GLY A 115 15.29 5.65 -11.50
CA GLY A 115 14.34 6.60 -10.90
C GLY A 115 12.92 6.08 -10.75
N LEU A 116 12.68 4.81 -11.09
CA LEU A 116 11.35 4.19 -11.04
C LEU A 116 11.35 3.01 -10.06
N ILE A 117 10.18 2.69 -9.53
CA ILE A 117 9.98 1.51 -8.70
C ILE A 117 9.81 0.30 -9.63
N VAL A 118 10.73 -0.64 -9.57
CA VAL A 118 10.64 -1.90 -10.32
C VAL A 118 9.95 -2.99 -9.50
N HIS A 119 10.01 -2.88 -8.17
CA HIS A 119 9.37 -3.84 -7.27
C HIS A 119 8.88 -3.11 -6.02
N GLU A 120 7.62 -3.26 -5.72
CA GLU A 120 7.00 -2.82 -4.47
C GLU A 120 6.51 -4.05 -3.72
N ARG A 121 6.97 -4.23 -2.48
CA ARG A 121 6.54 -5.34 -1.63
C ARG A 121 5.91 -4.78 -0.36
N ARG A 122 4.73 -5.28 -0.02
CA ARG A 122 4.00 -4.91 1.20
C ARG A 122 3.99 -6.06 2.16
N VAL A 123 4.32 -5.79 3.41
CA VAL A 123 4.29 -6.78 4.49
C VAL A 123 3.41 -6.25 5.60
N TYR A 124 2.29 -6.92 5.84
CA TYR A 124 1.35 -6.58 6.92
C TYR A 124 0.49 -7.80 7.25
N ASP A 125 -0.19 -7.74 8.39
CA ASP A 125 -1.07 -8.82 8.86
C ASP A 125 -2.44 -8.73 8.17
N PHE A 126 -2.52 -9.31 6.97
CA PHE A 126 -3.75 -9.31 6.17
C PHE A 126 -4.87 -10.10 6.86
N THR A 127 -4.56 -11.27 7.44
CA THR A 127 -5.54 -12.07 8.18
C THR A 127 -6.11 -11.29 9.37
N GLY A 128 -5.25 -10.64 10.14
CA GLY A 128 -5.67 -9.79 11.25
C GLY A 128 -6.55 -8.63 10.79
N MET A 129 -6.22 -8.02 9.65
CA MET A 129 -7.06 -6.98 9.04
C MET A 129 -8.47 -7.51 8.74
N LEU A 130 -8.57 -8.68 8.11
CA LEU A 130 -9.86 -9.29 7.77
C LEU A 130 -10.68 -9.63 9.02
N VAL A 131 -10.03 -10.01 10.11
CA VAL A 131 -10.70 -10.20 11.41
C VAL A 131 -11.21 -8.86 11.95
N GLN A 132 -10.39 -7.82 11.91
CA GLN A 132 -10.78 -6.49 12.40
C GLN A 132 -12.01 -5.94 11.68
N ILE A 133 -12.07 -6.06 10.36
CA ILE A 133 -13.21 -5.57 9.56
C ILE A 133 -14.38 -6.56 9.53
N GLY A 134 -14.27 -7.70 10.18
CA GLY A 134 -15.39 -8.65 10.33
C GLY A 134 -15.62 -9.59 9.16
N VAL A 135 -14.67 -9.67 8.20
CA VAL A 135 -14.73 -10.61 7.06
C VAL A 135 -14.39 -12.02 7.50
N LEU A 136 -13.43 -12.15 8.40
CA LEU A 136 -13.07 -13.43 9.04
C LEU A 136 -13.38 -13.39 10.53
N LYS A 137 -13.71 -14.55 11.08
CA LYS A 137 -13.89 -14.72 12.52
C LYS A 137 -12.70 -15.48 13.09
N ALA A 138 -12.07 -14.93 14.14
CA ALA A 138 -11.09 -15.65 14.91
C ALA A 138 -11.82 -16.55 15.92
N LYS A 139 -11.47 -17.84 16.00
CA LYS A 139 -11.93 -18.72 17.07
C LYS A 139 -11.00 -18.57 18.27
N PRO A 140 -11.53 -18.42 19.49
CA PRO A 140 -10.72 -18.54 20.69
C PRO A 140 -10.07 -19.93 20.74
N ALA A 141 -8.82 -19.98 21.19
CA ALA A 141 -8.12 -21.23 21.37
C ALA A 141 -8.77 -22.08 22.47
#